data_5021ba8c18dfa433c75341a003fdc825
#
_entry.id   5021ba8c18dfa433c75341a003fdc825
#
_cell.length_a   1.000
_cell.length_b   1.000
_cell.length_c   1.000
_cell.angle_alpha   90.00
_cell.angle_beta   90.00
_cell.angle_gamma   90.00
#
_symmetry.space_group_name_H-M   'P 1'
#
loop_
_entity.id
_entity.type
_entity.pdbx_description
1 polymer ?
#
loop_
_entity_poly.entity_id
_entity_poly.type
_entity_poly.pdbx_seq_one_letter_code
_entity_poly.pdbx_strand_id
1 'polypeptide(L)'
;MRGAGGFFAALPSCPPPRAPEVAPAGRAQIRAAREGDLAQIAAIWNHEVLCTDATTDTEARDPIAQREWFARHTERYPVVVATLASADPDRDGPVVAYGSLSPYRPKPAFARTAEDSVYVARDHRGRGLGGLILVELIRRARMLEHHSIVARITARNAASLRLHARHGFREVGVERESAFKLGRWHDVAIMQRRLDAP
;
A
#
# COMPACT_ATOMS: atom_id res chain seq x y z
N MET A 1 4.12 -18.62 43.21
CA MET A 1 3.42 -18.99 41.99
C MET A 1 2.23 -18.05 41.79
N ARG A 2 2.34 -17.06 40.94
CA ARG A 2 1.21 -16.22 40.48
C ARG A 2 1.25 -16.23 38.96
N GLY A 3 0.22 -16.84 38.37
CA GLY A 3 0.11 -17.00 36.91
C GLY A 3 -0.06 -15.66 36.23
N ALA A 4 0.77 -15.39 35.20
CA ALA A 4 0.59 -14.32 34.26
C ALA A 4 -0.54 -14.72 33.29
N GLY A 5 -1.75 -14.22 33.59
CA GLY A 5 -2.88 -14.28 32.64
C GLY A 5 -2.59 -13.37 31.47
N GLY A 6 -2.18 -13.95 30.36
CA GLY A 6 -2.02 -13.23 29.10
C GLY A 6 -3.38 -12.73 28.60
N PHE A 7 -3.53 -11.42 28.50
CA PHE A 7 -4.61 -10.77 27.76
C PHE A 7 -4.39 -11.05 26.27
N PHE A 8 -4.87 -12.17 25.76
CA PHE A 8 -5.13 -12.31 24.33
C PHE A 8 -6.45 -11.59 24.04
N ALA A 9 -6.37 -10.32 23.67
CA ALA A 9 -7.51 -9.65 23.04
C ALA A 9 -7.87 -10.45 21.78
N ALA A 10 -9.13 -10.87 21.66
CA ALA A 10 -9.63 -11.54 20.47
C ALA A 10 -9.37 -10.63 19.24
N LEU A 11 -8.66 -11.16 18.25
CA LEU A 11 -8.44 -10.46 17.00
C LEU A 11 -9.80 -10.16 16.38
N PRO A 12 -10.05 -8.91 15.90
CA PRO A 12 -11.30 -8.59 15.23
C PRO A 12 -11.48 -9.52 14.03
N SER A 13 -12.66 -10.13 13.94
CA SER A 13 -12.99 -11.04 12.86
C SER A 13 -12.96 -10.31 11.53
N CYS A 14 -12.19 -10.83 10.56
CA CYS A 14 -12.18 -10.33 9.20
C CYS A 14 -13.62 -10.40 8.62
N PRO A 15 -14.18 -9.29 8.10
CA PRO A 15 -15.52 -9.30 7.53
C PRO A 15 -15.59 -10.26 6.33
N PRO A 16 -16.71 -10.99 6.16
CA PRO A 16 -16.89 -11.89 5.03
C PRO A 16 -16.76 -11.12 3.70
N PRO A 17 -16.30 -11.77 2.62
CA PRO A 17 -16.23 -11.16 1.30
C PRO A 17 -17.64 -10.71 0.87
N ARG A 18 -17.78 -9.47 0.44
CA ARG A 18 -18.96 -9.08 -0.36
C ARG A 18 -18.88 -9.84 -1.68
N ALA A 19 -20.03 -10.37 -2.14
CA ALA A 19 -20.13 -10.94 -3.47
C ALA A 19 -19.65 -9.87 -4.50
N PRO A 20 -18.79 -10.23 -5.45
CA PRO A 20 -18.33 -9.26 -6.42
C PRO A 20 -19.50 -8.80 -7.28
N GLU A 21 -19.88 -7.55 -7.14
CA GLU A 21 -20.68 -6.88 -8.15
C GLU A 21 -19.72 -6.66 -9.34
N VAL A 22 -19.79 -7.56 -10.32
CA VAL A 22 -18.93 -7.55 -11.50
C VAL A 22 -19.40 -6.40 -12.40
N ALA A 23 -19.02 -5.18 -12.05
CA ALA A 23 -19.06 -4.10 -13.02
C ALA A 23 -18.03 -4.39 -14.12
N PRO A 24 -18.39 -4.22 -15.40
CA PRO A 24 -17.43 -4.37 -16.50
C PRO A 24 -16.21 -3.49 -16.22
N ALA A 25 -15.02 -3.97 -16.60
CA ALA A 25 -13.75 -3.28 -16.40
C ALA A 25 -13.74 -1.95 -17.17
N GLY A 26 -14.39 -0.93 -16.61
CA GLY A 26 -14.24 0.45 -17.03
C GLY A 26 -12.76 0.82 -16.90
N ARG A 27 -12.24 1.63 -17.81
CA ARG A 27 -10.86 2.15 -17.75
C ARG A 27 -10.65 2.80 -16.38
N ALA A 28 -9.77 2.23 -15.57
CA ALA A 28 -9.38 2.84 -14.31
C ALA A 28 -8.64 4.15 -14.61
N GLN A 29 -9.01 5.22 -13.92
CA GLN A 29 -8.33 6.50 -13.97
C GLN A 29 -7.38 6.61 -12.79
N ILE A 30 -6.14 7.06 -13.05
CA ILE A 30 -5.15 7.30 -12.00
C ILE A 30 -5.03 8.80 -11.78
N ARG A 31 -5.14 9.23 -10.53
CA ARG A 31 -4.99 10.64 -10.12
C ARG A 31 -4.39 10.78 -8.73
N ALA A 32 -4.02 12.00 -8.36
CA ALA A 32 -3.69 12.31 -6.98
C ALA A 32 -4.89 12.04 -6.06
N ALA A 33 -4.61 11.55 -4.85
CA ALA A 33 -5.62 11.40 -3.82
C ALA A 33 -6.10 12.77 -3.31
N ARG A 34 -7.36 12.84 -2.87
CA ARG A 34 -8.01 14.00 -2.26
C ARG A 34 -8.62 13.61 -0.92
N GLU A 35 -8.97 14.56 -0.10
CA GLU A 35 -9.61 14.30 1.21
C GLU A 35 -10.86 13.42 1.09
N GLY A 36 -11.67 13.61 0.05
CA GLY A 36 -12.86 12.77 -0.22
C GLY A 36 -12.57 11.28 -0.46
N ASP A 37 -11.32 10.91 -0.75
CA ASP A 37 -10.92 9.51 -0.97
C ASP A 37 -10.54 8.79 0.34
N LEU A 38 -10.32 9.54 1.43
CA LEU A 38 -9.67 9.01 2.63
C LEU A 38 -10.43 7.86 3.27
N ALA A 39 -11.76 7.90 3.26
CA ALA A 39 -12.59 6.82 3.79
C ALA A 39 -12.40 5.50 3.00
N GLN A 40 -12.30 5.60 1.67
CA GLN A 40 -12.10 4.44 0.80
C GLN A 40 -10.66 3.91 0.87
N ILE A 41 -9.66 4.80 0.95
CA ILE A 41 -8.26 4.44 1.21
C ILE A 41 -8.14 3.71 2.55
N ALA A 42 -8.77 4.24 3.61
CA ALA A 42 -8.78 3.61 4.93
C ALA A 42 -9.45 2.23 4.89
N ALA A 43 -10.55 2.07 4.16
CA ALA A 43 -11.22 0.77 4.02
C ALA A 43 -10.30 -0.28 3.37
N ILE A 44 -9.58 0.08 2.30
CA ILE A 44 -8.61 -0.81 1.65
C ILE A 44 -7.48 -1.14 2.61
N TRP A 45 -6.89 -0.14 3.28
CA TRP A 45 -5.80 -0.31 4.23
C TRP A 45 -6.19 -1.19 5.42
N ASN A 46 -7.30 -0.87 6.09
CA ASN A 46 -7.74 -1.55 7.28
C ASN A 46 -8.05 -3.03 7.01
N HIS A 47 -8.55 -3.37 5.81
CA HIS A 47 -8.67 -4.76 5.42
C HIS A 47 -7.31 -5.47 5.39
N GLU A 48 -6.28 -4.86 4.81
CA GLU A 48 -4.93 -5.45 4.77
C GLU A 48 -4.31 -5.57 6.18
N VAL A 49 -4.54 -4.58 7.02
CA VAL A 49 -4.05 -4.59 8.41
C VAL A 49 -4.67 -5.73 9.20
N LEU A 50 -5.98 -5.88 9.13
CA LEU A 50 -6.72 -6.80 10.00
C LEU A 50 -6.78 -8.23 9.45
N CYS A 51 -6.73 -8.42 8.12
CA CYS A 51 -7.07 -9.69 7.49
C CYS A 51 -5.92 -10.35 6.73
N THR A 52 -4.81 -9.64 6.49
CA THR A 52 -3.73 -10.17 5.64
C THR A 52 -2.35 -9.87 6.21
N ASP A 53 -1.33 -10.48 5.61
CA ASP A 53 0.07 -10.15 5.86
C ASP A 53 0.68 -9.23 4.78
N ALA A 54 -0.13 -8.56 3.97
CA ALA A 54 0.33 -7.65 2.94
C ALA A 54 0.93 -6.34 3.49
N THR A 55 0.70 -6.04 4.75
CA THR A 55 1.38 -4.98 5.51
C THR A 55 1.84 -5.52 6.85
N THR A 56 2.91 -4.97 7.39
CA THR A 56 3.42 -5.28 8.73
C THR A 56 2.71 -4.50 9.84
N ASP A 57 1.86 -3.52 9.48
CA ASP A 57 1.04 -2.79 10.46
C ASP A 57 -0.02 -3.70 11.09
N THR A 58 -0.31 -3.45 12.37
CA THR A 58 -1.24 -4.25 13.19
C THR A 58 -2.45 -3.46 13.65
N GLU A 59 -2.44 -2.14 13.51
CA GLU A 59 -3.50 -1.25 13.98
C GLU A 59 -4.23 -0.60 12.80
N ALA A 60 -5.55 -0.75 12.77
CA ALA A 60 -6.40 -0.09 11.80
C ALA A 60 -6.44 1.43 12.04
N ARG A 61 -6.61 2.21 11.00
CA ARG A 61 -6.76 3.67 11.10
C ARG A 61 -8.24 4.03 11.23
N ASP A 62 -8.55 4.77 12.28
CA ASP A 62 -9.80 5.52 12.38
C ASP A 62 -9.77 6.77 11.48
N PRO A 63 -10.88 7.52 11.34
CA PRO A 63 -10.91 8.71 10.49
C PRO A 63 -9.93 9.81 10.88
N ILE A 64 -9.54 9.92 12.16
CA ILE A 64 -8.56 10.91 12.64
C ILE A 64 -7.16 10.48 12.20
N ALA A 65 -6.76 9.27 12.55
CA ALA A 65 -5.48 8.70 12.17
C ALA A 65 -5.28 8.66 10.63
N GLN A 66 -6.37 8.43 9.87
CA GLN A 66 -6.32 8.47 8.41
C GLN A 66 -6.05 9.89 7.86
N ARG A 67 -6.66 10.92 8.44
CA ARG A 67 -6.36 12.33 8.08
C ARG A 67 -4.94 12.70 8.45
N GLU A 68 -4.48 12.33 9.63
CA GLU A 68 -3.09 12.56 10.07
C GLU A 68 -2.09 11.84 9.17
N TRP A 69 -2.38 10.60 8.77
CA TRP A 69 -1.55 9.88 7.81
C TRP A 69 -1.48 10.63 6.48
N PHE A 70 -2.61 11.12 5.94
CA PHE A 70 -2.64 11.85 4.69
C PHE A 70 -1.93 13.21 4.80
N ALA A 71 -2.08 13.93 5.90
CA ALA A 71 -1.41 15.21 6.13
C ALA A 71 0.12 15.10 6.21
N ARG A 72 0.67 13.92 6.56
CA ARG A 72 2.11 13.64 6.49
C ARG A 72 2.62 13.40 5.07
N HIS A 73 1.73 13.18 4.11
CA HIS A 73 2.07 13.03 2.71
C HIS A 73 2.04 14.41 2.04
N THR A 74 3.22 14.88 1.64
CA THR A 74 3.43 16.16 1.00
C THR A 74 3.52 16.01 -0.52
N GLU A 75 3.69 17.11 -1.25
CA GLU A 75 3.97 17.05 -2.68
C GLU A 75 5.19 16.17 -3.01
N ARG A 76 6.20 16.13 -2.11
CA ARG A 76 7.37 15.27 -2.26
C ARG A 76 7.09 13.79 -2.04
N TYR A 77 6.04 13.46 -1.32
CA TYR A 77 5.63 12.09 -1.00
C TYR A 77 4.13 11.90 -1.34
N PRO A 78 3.79 11.83 -2.63
CA PRO A 78 2.40 11.84 -3.08
C PRO A 78 1.65 10.55 -2.73
N VAL A 79 0.34 10.69 -2.58
CA VAL A 79 -0.63 9.59 -2.58
C VAL A 79 -1.38 9.62 -3.90
N VAL A 80 -1.55 8.48 -4.54
CA VAL A 80 -2.31 8.31 -5.79
C VAL A 80 -3.40 7.26 -5.62
N VAL A 81 -4.49 7.42 -6.34
CA VAL A 81 -5.61 6.49 -6.36
C VAL A 81 -5.91 6.02 -7.78
N ALA A 82 -6.43 4.81 -7.89
CA ALA A 82 -7.13 4.33 -9.07
C ALA A 82 -8.64 4.34 -8.79
N THR A 83 -9.40 5.05 -9.61
CA THR A 83 -10.85 5.07 -9.56
C THR A 83 -11.44 4.36 -10.78
N LEU A 84 -12.60 3.74 -10.64
CA LEU A 84 -13.38 3.27 -11.79
C LEU A 84 -14.13 4.45 -12.42
N ALA A 85 -14.61 4.26 -13.64
CA ALA A 85 -15.52 5.21 -14.23
C ALA A 85 -16.81 5.32 -13.40
N SER A 86 -17.29 6.54 -13.20
CA SER A 86 -18.61 6.79 -12.60
C SER A 86 -19.68 6.80 -13.68
N ALA A 87 -20.89 6.40 -13.32
CA ALA A 87 -22.06 6.61 -14.18
C ALA A 87 -22.44 8.09 -14.27
N ASP A 88 -22.07 8.88 -13.28
CA ASP A 88 -22.23 10.33 -13.21
C ASP A 88 -20.93 10.99 -13.67
N PRO A 89 -20.93 11.75 -14.78
CA PRO A 89 -19.73 12.38 -15.31
C PRO A 89 -19.13 13.44 -14.37
N ASP A 90 -19.93 14.01 -13.46
CA ASP A 90 -19.49 15.03 -12.50
C ASP A 90 -18.93 14.45 -11.20
N ARG A 91 -18.92 13.12 -11.07
CA ARG A 91 -18.43 12.43 -9.86
C ARG A 91 -17.35 11.41 -10.21
N ASP A 92 -16.31 11.40 -9.40
CA ASP A 92 -15.33 10.31 -9.44
C ASP A 92 -15.99 8.98 -9.03
N GLY A 93 -15.67 7.91 -9.72
CA GLY A 93 -16.08 6.57 -9.32
C GLY A 93 -15.33 6.07 -8.08
N PRO A 94 -15.65 4.87 -7.60
CA PRO A 94 -15.06 4.33 -6.39
C PRO A 94 -13.55 4.14 -6.50
N VAL A 95 -12.84 4.41 -5.41
CA VAL A 95 -11.40 4.10 -5.28
C VAL A 95 -11.23 2.59 -5.13
N VAL A 96 -10.52 1.98 -6.06
CA VAL A 96 -10.30 0.53 -6.11
C VAL A 96 -8.85 0.11 -5.89
N ALA A 97 -7.93 1.07 -5.93
CA ALA A 97 -6.55 0.87 -5.52
C ALA A 97 -5.94 2.21 -5.11
N TYR A 98 -4.90 2.17 -4.30
CA TYR A 98 -4.09 3.34 -4.00
C TYR A 98 -2.63 2.96 -3.81
N GLY A 99 -1.76 3.95 -3.88
CA GLY A 99 -0.38 3.84 -3.49
C GLY A 99 0.16 5.16 -2.99
N SER A 100 1.26 5.09 -2.29
CA SER A 100 1.93 6.26 -1.72
C SER A 100 3.43 6.13 -1.79
N LEU A 101 4.12 7.27 -1.81
CA LEU A 101 5.52 7.37 -1.45
C LEU A 101 5.62 7.90 -0.02
N SER A 102 6.63 7.45 0.71
CA SER A 102 6.93 7.90 2.06
C SER A 102 8.44 8.11 2.23
N PRO A 103 8.89 8.89 3.23
CA PRO A 103 10.31 8.96 3.58
C PRO A 103 10.83 7.56 3.95
N TYR A 104 11.92 7.13 3.32
CA TYR A 104 12.51 5.83 3.61
C TYR A 104 13.09 5.74 5.03
N ARG A 105 13.81 6.77 5.45
CA ARG A 105 14.43 6.87 6.79
C ARG A 105 14.54 8.34 7.21
N PRO A 106 14.51 8.63 8.53
CA PRO A 106 14.49 10.03 9.01
C PRO A 106 15.79 10.78 8.84
N LYS A 107 16.94 10.11 8.54
CA LYS A 107 18.24 10.78 8.39
C LYS A 107 18.32 11.53 7.06
N PRO A 108 18.86 12.78 7.02
CA PRO A 108 18.92 13.62 5.81
C PRO A 108 19.59 12.95 4.60
N ALA A 109 20.60 12.09 4.81
CA ALA A 109 21.27 11.37 3.73
C ALA A 109 20.33 10.47 2.91
N PHE A 110 19.14 10.10 3.45
CA PHE A 110 18.14 9.30 2.75
C PHE A 110 17.04 10.14 2.09
N ALA A 111 17.13 11.48 2.10
CA ALA A 111 16.08 12.36 1.58
C ALA A 111 15.74 12.14 0.10
N ARG A 112 16.63 11.54 -0.68
CA ARG A 112 16.41 11.19 -2.09
C ARG A 112 16.03 9.72 -2.31
N THR A 113 15.73 8.99 -1.24
CA THR A 113 15.17 7.62 -1.30
C THR A 113 13.76 7.65 -0.72
N ALA A 114 12.81 7.15 -1.49
CA ALA A 114 11.44 6.98 -1.04
C ALA A 114 11.14 5.51 -0.76
N GLU A 115 10.16 5.25 0.11
CA GLU A 115 9.54 3.93 0.26
C GLU A 115 8.17 3.97 -0.40
N ASP A 116 7.82 2.95 -1.20
CA ASP A 116 6.51 2.85 -1.80
C ASP A 116 5.58 1.89 -1.04
N SER A 117 4.29 2.15 -1.20
CA SER A 117 3.22 1.26 -0.77
C SER A 117 2.17 1.17 -1.86
N VAL A 118 1.69 -0.05 -2.18
CA VAL A 118 0.67 -0.29 -3.20
C VAL A 118 -0.37 -1.28 -2.68
N TYR A 119 -1.62 -0.86 -2.70
CA TYR A 119 -2.75 -1.67 -2.24
C TYR A 119 -3.90 -1.65 -3.24
N VAL A 120 -4.49 -2.81 -3.47
CA VAL A 120 -5.63 -2.99 -4.37
C VAL A 120 -6.78 -3.60 -3.57
N ALA A 121 -7.95 -2.99 -3.67
CA ALA A 121 -9.16 -3.51 -3.06
C ALA A 121 -9.37 -4.98 -3.45
N ARG A 122 -9.72 -5.83 -2.49
CA ARG A 122 -9.77 -7.29 -2.63
C ARG A 122 -10.48 -7.75 -3.91
N ASP A 123 -11.66 -7.20 -4.17
CA ASP A 123 -12.52 -7.60 -5.28
C ASP A 123 -12.06 -7.06 -6.65
N HIS A 124 -11.00 -6.24 -6.64
CA HIS A 124 -10.40 -5.64 -7.84
C HIS A 124 -8.98 -6.12 -8.15
N ARG A 125 -8.47 -7.11 -7.38
CA ARG A 125 -7.14 -7.71 -7.61
C ARG A 125 -7.12 -8.51 -8.92
N GLY A 126 -5.91 -8.76 -9.44
CA GLY A 126 -5.73 -9.52 -10.68
C GLY A 126 -6.05 -8.75 -11.98
N ARG A 127 -6.45 -7.47 -11.89
CA ARG A 127 -6.86 -6.61 -13.03
C ARG A 127 -5.78 -5.61 -13.47
N GLY A 128 -4.53 -5.77 -13.04
CA GLY A 128 -3.42 -4.89 -13.42
C GLY A 128 -3.34 -3.57 -12.65
N LEU A 129 -4.28 -3.25 -11.76
CA LEU A 129 -4.36 -1.96 -11.06
C LEU A 129 -3.11 -1.64 -10.24
N GLY A 130 -2.53 -2.63 -9.57
CA GLY A 130 -1.28 -2.45 -8.82
C GLY A 130 -0.13 -1.98 -9.71
N GLY A 131 -0.07 -2.49 -10.97
CA GLY A 131 0.92 -2.06 -11.95
C GLY A 131 0.72 -0.61 -12.38
N LEU A 132 -0.52 -0.19 -12.63
CA LEU A 132 -0.84 1.19 -12.97
C LEU A 132 -0.46 2.16 -11.85
N ILE A 133 -0.78 1.82 -10.60
CA ILE A 133 -0.38 2.61 -9.43
C ILE A 133 1.16 2.68 -9.31
N LEU A 134 1.86 1.56 -9.42
CA LEU A 134 3.31 1.52 -9.28
C LEU A 134 4.02 2.32 -10.38
N VAL A 135 3.55 2.24 -11.63
CA VAL A 135 4.05 3.04 -12.75
C VAL A 135 3.90 4.53 -12.46
N GLU A 136 2.74 4.96 -11.96
CA GLU A 136 2.51 6.37 -11.62
C GLU A 136 3.38 6.84 -10.44
N LEU A 137 3.58 6.02 -9.41
CA LEU A 137 4.49 6.33 -8.31
C LEU A 137 5.94 6.48 -8.79
N ILE A 138 6.41 5.59 -9.67
CA ILE A 138 7.74 5.66 -10.27
C ILE A 138 7.90 6.94 -11.10
N ARG A 139 6.89 7.29 -11.91
CA ARG A 139 6.89 8.53 -12.71
C ARG A 139 6.97 9.76 -11.81
N ARG A 140 6.16 9.83 -10.77
CA ARG A 140 6.19 10.94 -9.78
C ARG A 140 7.50 11.00 -9.03
N ALA A 141 8.03 9.87 -8.58
CA ALA A 141 9.32 9.81 -7.89
C ALA A 141 10.45 10.40 -8.74
N ARG A 142 10.47 10.13 -10.06
CA ARG A 142 11.43 10.75 -10.99
C ARG A 142 11.25 12.26 -11.10
N MET A 143 10.01 12.73 -11.27
CA MET A 143 9.69 14.17 -11.35
C MET A 143 10.08 14.93 -10.08
N LEU A 144 10.00 14.25 -8.92
CA LEU A 144 10.37 14.80 -7.61
C LEU A 144 11.84 14.57 -7.25
N GLU A 145 12.65 14.15 -8.25
CA GLU A 145 14.09 13.95 -8.14
C GLU A 145 14.50 12.95 -7.04
N HIS A 146 13.66 11.97 -6.74
CA HIS A 146 14.11 10.83 -5.97
C HIS A 146 15.13 10.02 -6.79
N HIS A 147 16.16 9.51 -6.12
CA HIS A 147 17.20 8.69 -6.74
C HIS A 147 16.81 7.21 -6.76
N SER A 148 16.12 6.75 -5.73
CA SER A 148 15.68 5.37 -5.64
C SER A 148 14.35 5.21 -4.89
N ILE A 149 13.68 4.09 -5.15
CA ILE A 149 12.50 3.64 -4.41
C ILE A 149 12.83 2.29 -3.77
N VAL A 150 12.44 2.13 -2.51
CA VAL A 150 12.53 0.88 -1.75
C VAL A 150 11.11 0.36 -1.53
N ALA A 151 10.91 -0.94 -1.69
CA ALA A 151 9.69 -1.65 -1.31
C ALA A 151 10.01 -2.64 -0.19
N ARG A 152 9.19 -2.66 0.87
CA ARG A 152 9.27 -3.65 1.96
C ARG A 152 8.04 -4.55 1.85
N ILE A 153 8.28 -5.81 1.53
CA ILE A 153 7.23 -6.75 1.14
C ILE A 153 7.35 -8.00 2.01
N THR A 154 6.27 -8.44 2.66
CA THR A 154 6.32 -9.75 3.32
C THR A 154 6.72 -10.83 2.32
N ALA A 155 7.71 -11.65 2.64
CA ALA A 155 8.33 -12.58 1.69
C ALA A 155 7.33 -13.61 1.11
N ARG A 156 6.20 -13.81 1.78
CA ARG A 156 5.10 -14.68 1.30
C ARG A 156 4.18 -14.00 0.27
N ASN A 157 4.24 -12.68 0.13
CA ASN A 157 3.42 -11.95 -0.84
C ASN A 157 4.03 -12.03 -2.25
N ALA A 158 3.99 -13.24 -2.83
CA ALA A 158 4.53 -13.50 -4.16
C ALA A 158 3.92 -12.61 -5.26
N ALA A 159 2.68 -12.13 -5.09
CA ALA A 159 2.04 -11.22 -6.04
C ALA A 159 2.73 -9.86 -6.06
N SER A 160 3.01 -9.29 -4.88
CA SER A 160 3.73 -8.01 -4.77
C SER A 160 5.19 -8.14 -5.22
N LEU A 161 5.89 -9.20 -4.84
CA LEU A 161 7.27 -9.44 -5.30
C LEU A 161 7.35 -9.48 -6.83
N ARG A 162 6.47 -10.25 -7.49
CA ARG A 162 6.41 -10.28 -8.96
C ARG A 162 6.02 -8.96 -9.59
N LEU A 163 5.11 -8.21 -8.96
CA LEU A 163 4.73 -6.89 -9.41
C LEU A 163 5.94 -5.96 -9.46
N HIS A 164 6.66 -5.84 -8.34
CA HIS A 164 7.83 -4.97 -8.22
C HIS A 164 8.96 -5.40 -9.17
N ALA A 165 9.24 -6.72 -9.25
CA ALA A 165 10.24 -7.25 -10.18
C ALA A 165 9.96 -6.87 -11.64
N ARG A 166 8.69 -7.00 -12.10
CA ARG A 166 8.27 -6.58 -13.46
C ARG A 166 8.46 -5.09 -13.73
N HIS A 167 8.47 -4.27 -12.68
CA HIS A 167 8.68 -2.82 -12.78
C HIS A 167 10.12 -2.42 -12.41
N GLY A 168 11.08 -3.35 -12.54
CA GLY A 168 12.51 -3.07 -12.44
C GLY A 168 13.06 -2.94 -11.01
N PHE A 169 12.31 -3.37 -10.00
CA PHE A 169 12.85 -3.55 -8.66
C PHE A 169 13.67 -4.84 -8.60
N ARG A 170 14.78 -4.79 -7.89
CA ARG A 170 15.64 -5.95 -7.61
C ARG A 170 15.65 -6.22 -6.12
N GLU A 171 15.69 -7.48 -5.75
CA GLU A 171 15.84 -7.87 -4.35
C GLU A 171 17.22 -7.44 -3.83
N VAL A 172 17.22 -6.80 -2.67
CA VAL A 172 18.42 -6.37 -1.93
C VAL A 172 18.76 -7.38 -0.84
N GLY A 173 17.75 -7.97 -0.24
CA GLY A 173 17.89 -8.99 0.81
C GLY A 173 16.57 -9.25 1.53
N VAL A 174 16.62 -10.13 2.53
CA VAL A 174 15.48 -10.53 3.34
C VAL A 174 15.82 -10.39 4.81
N GLU A 175 15.01 -9.59 5.51
CA GLU A 175 15.01 -9.54 6.98
C GLU A 175 14.23 -10.75 7.51
N ARG A 176 14.93 -11.68 8.15
CA ARG A 176 14.33 -12.92 8.66
C ARG A 176 13.57 -12.65 9.94
N GLU A 177 12.33 -13.18 10.03
CA GLU A 177 11.49 -13.11 11.23
C GLU A 177 11.47 -11.72 11.89
N SER A 178 11.39 -10.66 11.06
CA SER A 178 11.50 -9.27 11.51
C SER A 178 10.17 -8.64 11.89
N ALA A 179 9.03 -9.24 11.51
CA ALA A 179 7.70 -8.74 11.82
C ALA A 179 6.83 -9.84 12.43
N PHE A 180 6.13 -9.53 13.54
CA PHE A 180 5.17 -10.45 14.15
C PHE A 180 3.75 -9.97 13.92
N LYS A 181 2.95 -10.75 13.17
CA LYS A 181 1.57 -10.41 12.82
C LYS A 181 0.72 -11.67 12.65
N LEU A 182 -0.57 -11.59 12.98
CA LEU A 182 -1.52 -12.70 12.86
C LEU A 182 -1.00 -13.99 13.54
N GLY A 183 -0.36 -13.82 14.72
CA GLY A 183 0.12 -14.93 15.55
C GLY A 183 1.38 -15.63 15.05
N ARG A 184 2.11 -15.03 14.08
CA ARG A 184 3.35 -15.64 13.54
C ARG A 184 4.38 -14.60 13.14
N TRP A 185 5.63 -15.04 13.06
CA TRP A 185 6.74 -14.28 12.50
C TRP A 185 6.69 -14.28 10.96
N HIS A 186 7.09 -13.16 10.38
CA HIS A 186 7.17 -12.96 8.93
C HIS A 186 8.56 -12.47 8.53
N ASP A 187 9.09 -13.03 7.49
CA ASP A 187 10.22 -12.48 6.76
C ASP A 187 9.75 -11.29 5.92
N VAL A 188 10.60 -10.26 5.82
CA VAL A 188 10.35 -9.07 4.98
C VAL A 188 11.44 -8.97 3.92
N ALA A 189 11.05 -9.12 2.67
CA ALA A 189 11.93 -8.90 1.53
C ALA A 189 12.06 -7.40 1.27
N ILE A 190 13.28 -6.95 1.04
CA ILE A 190 13.61 -5.59 0.65
C ILE A 190 13.90 -5.60 -0.84
N MET A 191 13.14 -4.83 -1.60
CA MET A 191 13.38 -4.62 -3.02
C MET A 191 13.70 -3.16 -3.29
N GLN A 192 14.55 -2.88 -4.26
CA GLN A 192 14.96 -1.52 -4.61
C GLN A 192 14.93 -1.31 -6.11
N ARG A 193 14.50 -0.14 -6.53
CA ARG A 193 14.67 0.36 -7.89
C ARG A 193 15.42 1.69 -7.88
N ARG A 194 16.54 1.78 -8.62
CA ARG A 194 17.18 3.04 -8.95
C ARG A 194 16.45 3.71 -10.10
N LEU A 195 16.27 5.04 -10.01
CA LEU A 195 15.43 5.80 -10.95
C LEU A 195 16.24 6.47 -12.07
N ASP A 196 17.52 6.60 -11.89
CA ASP A 196 18.50 7.13 -12.84
C ASP A 196 19.17 6.06 -13.71
N ALA A 197 18.90 4.79 -13.42
CA ALA A 197 19.36 3.70 -14.27
C ALA A 197 18.52 3.64 -15.56
N PRO A 198 19.15 3.52 -16.74
CA PRO A 198 18.45 3.33 -18.02
C PRO A 198 17.59 2.04 -18.03
#